data_a86e7740de96570a26f1a9d719d42382
#
_entry.id   a86e7740de96570a26f1a9d719d42382
#
_cell.length_a   1.000
_cell.length_b   1.000
_cell.length_c   1.000
_cell.angle_alpha   90.00
_cell.angle_beta   90.00
_cell.angle_gamma   90.00
#
_symmetry.space_group_name_H-M   'P 1'
#
loop_
_entity.id
_entity.type
_entity.pdbx_description
1 polymer ?
#
loop_
_entity_poly.entity_id
_entity_poly.type
_entity_poly.pdbx_seq_one_letter_code
_entity_poly.pdbx_strand_id
1 'polypeptide(L)'
;MQQWLKNERGVTLIEVIVAFALLTMILLLISNVHLSGQRQFTDQTNQIDGQANVRLAFKWMTSDVRKQGNVHDVNEVQSSLKIGTITYTFSKADKTIRRDDAVIAENIESFTPEYDEAQEKLTLTIKSAETPHQKDLSKEFKTVIYIRK
;
A
#
# COMPACT_ATOMS: atom_id res chain seq x y z
N MET A 1 4.26 55.53 45.55
CA MET A 1 3.84 54.18 45.14
C MET A 1 2.41 54.25 44.66
N GLN A 2 2.06 53.72 43.52
CA GLN A 2 0.75 53.64 42.85
C GLN A 2 0.49 54.71 41.78
N GLN A 3 1.12 54.55 40.64
CA GLN A 3 0.70 55.20 39.38
C GLN A 3 0.65 54.18 38.18
N TRP A 4 0.38 52.91 38.43
CA TRP A 4 0.43 51.87 37.38
C TRP A 4 -0.96 51.39 36.89
N LEU A 5 -2.07 51.98 37.33
CA LEU A 5 -3.43 51.52 37.02
C LEU A 5 -4.35 52.58 36.39
N LYS A 6 -3.87 53.41 35.47
CA LYS A 6 -4.74 54.31 34.68
C LYS A 6 -4.41 54.25 33.19
N ASN A 7 -4.52 53.09 32.58
CA ASN A 7 -4.64 53.01 31.14
C ASN A 7 -5.87 52.13 30.79
N GLU A 8 -7.05 52.65 31.10
CA GLU A 8 -8.33 52.07 30.65
C GLU A 8 -8.56 52.43 29.18
N ARG A 9 -7.68 51.94 28.30
CA ARG A 9 -7.96 51.95 26.88
C ARG A 9 -8.80 50.71 26.60
N GLY A 10 -10.11 50.90 26.51
CA GLY A 10 -11.01 49.84 26.07
C GLY A 10 -10.65 49.39 24.66
N VAL A 11 -10.77 48.09 24.41
CA VAL A 11 -10.57 47.50 23.08
C VAL A 11 -11.66 48.07 22.16
N THR A 12 -11.27 48.55 20.99
CA THR A 12 -12.22 49.06 20.00
C THR A 12 -12.91 47.90 19.26
N LEU A 13 -14.15 48.12 18.83
CA LEU A 13 -14.91 47.12 18.07
C LEU A 13 -14.14 46.66 16.81
N ILE A 14 -13.46 47.59 16.15
CA ILE A 14 -12.67 47.29 14.94
C ILE A 14 -11.49 46.37 15.25
N GLU A 15 -10.84 46.54 16.40
CA GLU A 15 -9.69 45.76 16.83
C GLU A 15 -10.11 44.30 17.11
N VAL A 16 -11.29 44.08 17.68
CA VAL A 16 -11.87 42.75 17.89
C VAL A 16 -12.18 42.06 16.55
N ILE A 17 -12.78 42.81 15.61
CA ILE A 17 -13.11 42.25 14.28
C ILE A 17 -11.83 41.83 13.52
N VAL A 18 -10.79 42.68 13.55
CA VAL A 18 -9.51 42.38 12.93
C VAL A 18 -8.83 41.14 13.57
N ALA A 19 -8.86 41.07 14.90
CA ALA A 19 -8.31 39.93 15.63
C ALA A 19 -9.03 38.62 15.28
N PHE A 20 -10.37 38.64 15.21
CA PHE A 20 -11.13 37.45 14.76
C PHE A 20 -10.87 37.08 13.30
N ALA A 21 -10.73 38.06 12.42
CA ALA A 21 -10.40 37.78 11.02
C ALA A 21 -9.04 37.10 10.89
N LEU A 22 -8.01 37.58 11.59
CA LEU A 22 -6.68 36.96 11.61
C LEU A 22 -6.71 35.56 12.24
N LEU A 23 -7.42 35.40 13.37
CA LEU A 23 -7.57 34.09 14.01
C LEU A 23 -8.22 33.08 13.08
N THR A 24 -9.28 33.45 12.37
CA THR A 24 -9.96 32.59 11.41
C THR A 24 -9.04 32.18 10.27
N MET A 25 -8.24 33.11 9.76
CA MET A 25 -7.25 32.80 8.70
C MET A 25 -6.22 31.80 9.19
N ILE A 26 -5.69 31.93 10.39
CA ILE A 26 -4.74 30.98 10.99
C ILE A 26 -5.38 29.60 11.16
N LEU A 27 -6.60 29.52 11.66
CA LEU A 27 -7.32 28.26 11.85
C LEU A 27 -7.56 27.53 10.52
N LEU A 28 -7.89 28.25 9.44
CA LEU A 28 -8.04 27.67 8.10
C LEU A 28 -6.72 27.11 7.57
N LEU A 29 -5.60 27.80 7.78
CA LEU A 29 -4.28 27.30 7.36
C LEU A 29 -3.91 26.02 8.11
N ILE A 30 -4.10 25.97 9.42
CA ILE A 30 -3.82 24.80 10.25
C ILE A 30 -4.67 23.60 9.81
N SER A 31 -5.97 23.83 9.55
CA SER A 31 -6.88 22.78 9.10
C SER A 31 -6.46 22.15 7.79
N ASN A 32 -6.02 22.95 6.81
CA ASN A 32 -5.54 22.46 5.53
C ASN A 32 -4.28 21.58 5.67
N VAL A 33 -3.33 22.00 6.51
CA VAL A 33 -2.10 21.23 6.77
C VAL A 33 -2.44 19.90 7.44
N HIS A 34 -3.34 19.91 8.42
CA HIS A 34 -3.76 18.70 9.13
C HIS A 34 -4.43 17.68 8.20
N LEU A 35 -5.36 18.09 7.35
CA LEU A 35 -6.03 17.22 6.39
C LEU A 35 -5.05 16.64 5.36
N SER A 36 -4.12 17.46 4.88
CA SER A 36 -3.08 17.00 3.94
C SER A 36 -2.15 15.97 4.59
N GLY A 37 -1.76 16.19 5.84
CA GLY A 37 -0.92 15.27 6.60
C GLY A 37 -1.59 13.91 6.83
N GLN A 38 -2.88 13.89 7.17
CA GLN A 38 -3.62 12.63 7.34
C GLN A 38 -3.72 11.83 6.05
N ARG A 39 -3.96 12.48 4.90
CA ARG A 39 -4.01 11.81 3.59
C ARG A 39 -2.66 11.18 3.25
N GLN A 40 -1.57 11.94 3.39
CA GLN A 40 -0.22 11.42 3.13
C GLN A 40 0.14 10.24 4.04
N PHE A 41 -0.22 10.30 5.32
CA PHE A 41 0.01 9.20 6.25
C PHE A 41 -0.74 7.92 5.83
N THR A 42 -2.02 8.04 5.48
CA THR A 42 -2.83 6.90 5.02
C THR A 42 -2.26 6.29 3.73
N ASP A 43 -1.86 7.14 2.77
CA ASP A 43 -1.30 6.67 1.51
C ASP A 43 0.04 5.95 1.71
N GLN A 44 0.92 6.47 2.58
CA GLN A 44 2.19 5.82 2.92
C GLN A 44 1.98 4.49 3.63
N THR A 45 1.04 4.41 4.56
CA THR A 45 0.70 3.16 5.25
C THR A 45 0.21 2.10 4.27
N ASN A 46 -0.72 2.45 3.39
CA ASN A 46 -1.23 1.54 2.37
C ASN A 46 -0.13 1.05 1.41
N GLN A 47 0.84 1.90 1.08
CA GLN A 47 2.00 1.51 0.27
C GLN A 47 2.90 0.51 0.98
N ILE A 48 3.21 0.76 2.25
CA ILE A 48 4.07 -0.12 3.06
C ILE A 48 3.39 -1.48 3.20
N ASP A 49 2.11 -1.50 3.49
CA ASP A 49 1.32 -2.74 3.64
C ASP A 49 1.24 -3.52 2.33
N GLY A 50 1.00 -2.83 1.21
CA GLY A 50 1.02 -3.45 -0.11
C GLY A 50 2.37 -4.08 -0.46
N GLN A 51 3.49 -3.40 -0.16
CA GLN A 51 4.83 -3.95 -0.36
C GLN A 51 5.13 -5.13 0.57
N ALA A 52 4.69 -5.06 1.82
CA ALA A 52 4.85 -6.14 2.80
C ALA A 52 4.08 -7.39 2.36
N ASN A 53 2.85 -7.23 1.88
CA ASN A 53 2.02 -8.30 1.36
C ASN A 53 2.65 -8.99 0.15
N VAL A 54 3.17 -8.22 -0.82
CA VAL A 54 3.88 -8.78 -1.98
C VAL A 54 5.12 -9.58 -1.55
N ARG A 55 5.93 -9.03 -0.64
CA ARG A 55 7.13 -9.72 -0.12
C ARG A 55 6.75 -11.01 0.62
N LEU A 56 5.67 -11.00 1.36
CA LEU A 56 5.16 -12.17 2.07
C LEU A 56 4.72 -13.24 1.06
N ALA A 57 3.97 -12.87 0.02
CA ALA A 57 3.57 -13.78 -1.04
C ALA A 57 4.78 -14.42 -1.72
N PHE A 58 5.77 -13.64 -2.13
CA PHE A 58 7.02 -14.17 -2.71
C PHE A 58 7.76 -15.12 -1.77
N LYS A 59 7.81 -14.79 -0.48
CA LYS A 59 8.45 -15.65 0.53
C LYS A 59 7.77 -17.01 0.62
N TRP A 60 6.44 -17.04 0.64
CA TRP A 60 5.68 -18.28 0.66
C TRP A 60 5.90 -19.09 -0.61
N MET A 61 5.71 -18.50 -1.79
CA MET A 61 5.90 -19.16 -3.07
C MET A 61 7.33 -19.71 -3.24
N THR A 62 8.35 -18.89 -2.91
CA THR A 62 9.76 -19.31 -2.96
C THR A 62 10.05 -20.47 -2.00
N SER A 63 9.48 -20.41 -0.79
CA SER A 63 9.65 -21.50 0.19
C SER A 63 9.02 -22.81 -0.31
N ASP A 64 7.83 -22.72 -0.90
CA ASP A 64 7.10 -23.89 -1.36
C ASP A 64 7.75 -24.48 -2.62
N VAL A 65 8.25 -23.66 -3.54
CA VAL A 65 9.06 -24.15 -4.68
C VAL A 65 10.30 -24.89 -4.21
N ARG A 66 11.02 -24.36 -3.22
CA ARG A 66 12.23 -25.02 -2.67
C ARG A 66 11.94 -26.31 -1.93
N LYS A 67 10.77 -26.43 -1.29
CA LYS A 67 10.38 -27.64 -0.55
C LYS A 67 9.85 -28.74 -1.43
N GLN A 68 9.07 -28.38 -2.46
CA GLN A 68 8.36 -29.33 -3.30
C GLN A 68 9.09 -29.63 -4.61
N GLY A 69 9.92 -28.72 -5.10
CA GLY A 69 10.76 -28.92 -6.29
C GLY A 69 10.01 -29.06 -7.62
N ASN A 70 8.69 -29.12 -7.60
CA ASN A 70 7.87 -29.34 -8.77
C ASN A 70 6.89 -28.19 -8.98
N VAL A 71 7.01 -27.51 -10.13
CA VAL A 71 6.06 -26.51 -10.58
C VAL A 71 5.20 -27.15 -11.67
N HIS A 72 3.88 -27.16 -11.46
CA HIS A 72 2.91 -27.70 -12.38
C HIS A 72 1.81 -26.67 -12.64
N ASP A 73 1.14 -26.79 -13.79
CA ASP A 73 -0.07 -26.02 -14.14
C ASP A 73 0.06 -24.52 -13.89
N VAL A 74 1.01 -23.89 -14.58
CA VAL A 74 1.10 -22.43 -14.61
C VAL A 74 0.10 -21.92 -15.63
N ASN A 75 -0.92 -21.19 -15.16
CA ASN A 75 -1.93 -20.60 -16.02
C ASN A 75 -1.86 -19.07 -15.91
N GLU A 76 -1.26 -18.45 -16.92
CA GLU A 76 -1.13 -16.99 -16.99
C GLU A 76 -2.49 -16.29 -17.12
N VAL A 77 -3.43 -16.90 -17.86
CA VAL A 77 -4.76 -16.32 -18.12
C VAL A 77 -5.62 -16.29 -16.85
N GLN A 78 -5.57 -17.36 -16.06
CA GLN A 78 -6.29 -17.48 -14.80
C GLN A 78 -5.48 -16.96 -13.62
N SER A 79 -4.24 -16.51 -13.85
CA SER A 79 -3.32 -16.05 -12.80
C SER A 79 -3.24 -17.07 -11.65
N SER A 80 -3.03 -18.33 -12.02
CA SER A 80 -2.90 -19.44 -11.07
C SER A 80 -1.59 -20.20 -11.26
N LEU A 81 -1.06 -20.70 -10.14
CA LEU A 81 0.21 -21.41 -10.08
C LEU A 81 0.06 -22.59 -9.12
N LYS A 82 0.41 -23.80 -9.57
CA LYS A 82 0.45 -24.97 -8.72
C LYS A 82 1.88 -25.43 -8.47
N ILE A 83 2.23 -25.53 -7.20
CA ILE A 83 3.54 -25.99 -6.72
C ILE A 83 3.33 -27.25 -5.91
N GLY A 84 3.65 -28.40 -6.51
CA GLY A 84 3.34 -29.71 -5.91
C GLY A 84 1.87 -29.88 -5.63
N THR A 85 1.48 -29.94 -4.35
CA THR A 85 0.08 -30.06 -3.90
C THR A 85 -0.59 -28.72 -3.59
N ILE A 86 0.17 -27.63 -3.59
CA ILE A 86 -0.29 -26.29 -3.17
C ILE A 86 -0.70 -25.49 -4.40
N THR A 87 -1.87 -24.86 -4.34
CA THR A 87 -2.39 -24.02 -5.41
C THR A 87 -2.42 -22.56 -4.98
N TYR A 88 -1.82 -21.70 -5.80
CA TYR A 88 -1.91 -20.26 -5.67
C TYR A 88 -2.89 -19.71 -6.70
N THR A 89 -3.86 -18.92 -6.26
CA THR A 89 -4.86 -18.30 -7.13
C THR A 89 -4.98 -16.81 -6.84
N PHE A 90 -5.21 -16.04 -7.89
CA PHE A 90 -5.47 -14.62 -7.78
C PHE A 90 -6.96 -14.33 -8.03
N SER A 91 -7.62 -13.67 -7.09
CA SER A 91 -8.97 -13.15 -7.25
C SER A 91 -8.90 -11.66 -7.63
N LYS A 92 -9.26 -11.37 -8.88
CA LYS A 92 -9.31 -9.98 -9.35
C LYS A 92 -10.44 -9.18 -8.67
N ALA A 93 -11.53 -9.86 -8.30
CA ALA A 93 -12.67 -9.24 -7.61
C ALA A 93 -12.28 -8.75 -6.22
N ASP A 94 -11.58 -9.59 -5.46
CA ASP A 94 -11.19 -9.30 -4.08
C ASP A 94 -9.79 -8.66 -4.00
N LYS A 95 -9.05 -8.61 -5.12
CA LYS A 95 -7.65 -8.15 -5.19
C LYS A 95 -6.73 -8.90 -4.22
N THR A 96 -6.92 -10.23 -4.11
CA THR A 96 -6.20 -11.08 -3.16
C THR A 96 -5.47 -12.21 -3.87
N ILE A 97 -4.32 -12.61 -3.32
CA ILE A 97 -3.66 -13.87 -3.65
C ILE A 97 -3.96 -14.87 -2.53
N ARG A 98 -4.43 -16.04 -2.92
CA ARG A 98 -4.73 -17.15 -2.01
C ARG A 98 -3.73 -18.28 -2.21
N ARG A 99 -3.38 -18.93 -1.12
CA ARG A 99 -2.64 -20.19 -1.06
C ARG A 99 -3.62 -21.25 -0.57
N ASP A 100 -4.06 -22.12 -1.46
CA ASP A 100 -5.22 -22.98 -1.26
C ASP A 100 -6.44 -22.14 -0.86
N ASP A 101 -6.95 -22.30 0.37
CA ASP A 101 -8.08 -21.50 0.87
C ASP A 101 -7.68 -20.28 1.70
N ALA A 102 -6.40 -20.12 2.02
CA ALA A 102 -5.91 -19.03 2.87
C ALA A 102 -5.52 -17.79 2.05
N VAL A 103 -6.00 -16.62 2.42
CA VAL A 103 -5.53 -15.34 1.86
C VAL A 103 -4.14 -15.05 2.40
N ILE A 104 -3.17 -14.86 1.52
CA ILE A 104 -1.77 -14.58 1.87
C ILE A 104 -1.32 -13.17 1.52
N ALA A 105 -2.00 -12.52 0.59
CA ALA A 105 -1.73 -11.14 0.21
C ALA A 105 -3.02 -10.44 -0.23
N GLU A 106 -3.14 -9.18 0.15
CA GLU A 106 -4.25 -8.30 -0.18
C GLU A 106 -3.76 -7.05 -0.92
N ASN A 107 -4.67 -6.30 -1.51
CA ASN A 107 -4.36 -5.09 -2.28
C ASN A 107 -3.44 -5.37 -3.47
N ILE A 108 -3.68 -6.46 -4.18
CA ILE A 108 -2.97 -6.88 -5.39
C ILE A 108 -3.78 -6.49 -6.63
N GLU A 109 -3.14 -5.86 -7.60
CA GLU A 109 -3.77 -5.51 -8.88
C GLU A 109 -3.64 -6.64 -9.91
N SER A 110 -2.47 -7.27 -9.96
CA SER A 110 -2.22 -8.39 -10.85
C SER A 110 -1.20 -9.36 -10.28
N PHE A 111 -1.34 -10.63 -10.66
CA PHE A 111 -0.39 -11.70 -10.41
C PHE A 111 -0.19 -12.48 -11.71
N THR A 112 1.04 -12.51 -12.19
CA THR A 112 1.42 -13.18 -13.44
C THR A 112 2.56 -14.15 -13.17
N PRO A 113 2.28 -15.45 -13.06
CA PRO A 113 3.29 -16.50 -13.01
C PRO A 113 3.68 -16.93 -14.42
N GLU A 114 4.95 -17.04 -14.71
CA GLU A 114 5.51 -17.54 -15.97
C GLU A 114 6.51 -18.64 -15.66
N TYR A 115 6.44 -19.77 -16.36
CA TYR A 115 7.36 -20.86 -16.18
C TYR A 115 8.03 -21.25 -17.51
N ASP A 116 9.35 -21.17 -17.53
CA ASP A 116 10.19 -21.61 -18.64
C ASP A 116 10.75 -23.00 -18.31
N GLU A 117 10.19 -24.03 -18.97
CA GLU A 117 10.61 -25.42 -18.77
C GLU A 117 12.05 -25.68 -19.25
N ALA A 118 12.51 -24.98 -20.30
CA ALA A 118 13.83 -25.16 -20.86
C ALA A 118 14.93 -24.66 -19.91
N GLN A 119 14.65 -23.62 -19.16
CA GLN A 119 15.57 -23.01 -18.20
C GLN A 119 15.28 -23.40 -16.75
N GLU A 120 14.24 -24.21 -16.51
CA GLU A 120 13.74 -24.55 -15.17
C GLU A 120 13.55 -23.31 -14.29
N LYS A 121 12.98 -22.26 -14.88
CA LYS A 121 12.91 -20.92 -14.32
C LYS A 121 11.46 -20.50 -14.14
N LEU A 122 11.09 -20.25 -12.90
CA LEU A 122 9.80 -19.63 -12.53
C LEU A 122 9.98 -18.13 -12.33
N THR A 123 9.27 -17.35 -13.10
CA THR A 123 9.18 -15.90 -12.94
C THR A 123 7.82 -15.54 -12.35
N LEU A 124 7.82 -14.81 -11.26
CA LEU A 124 6.62 -14.33 -10.59
C LEU A 124 6.59 -12.81 -10.65
N THR A 125 5.55 -12.26 -11.26
CA THR A 125 5.32 -10.82 -11.32
C THR A 125 4.05 -10.48 -10.54
N ILE A 126 4.17 -9.60 -9.57
CA ILE A 126 3.04 -9.12 -8.74
C ILE A 126 3.03 -7.60 -8.79
N LYS A 127 1.87 -7.03 -9.09
CA LYS A 127 1.64 -5.59 -9.06
C LYS A 127 0.72 -5.26 -7.89
N SER A 128 1.15 -4.34 -7.02
CA SER A 128 0.32 -3.85 -5.93
C SER A 128 -0.79 -2.95 -6.47
N ALA A 129 -1.96 -2.95 -5.82
CA ALA A 129 -3.04 -2.04 -6.18
C ALA A 129 -2.64 -0.58 -5.93
N GLU A 130 -3.24 0.32 -6.68
CA GLU A 130 -3.07 1.76 -6.51
C GLU A 130 -3.70 2.24 -5.20
N THR A 131 -3.11 3.28 -4.62
CA THR A 131 -3.72 3.96 -3.48
C THR A 131 -4.74 5.00 -3.95
N PRO A 132 -5.81 5.27 -3.17
CA PRO A 132 -6.92 6.12 -3.60
C PRO A 132 -6.54 7.53 -4.06
N HIS A 133 -5.43 8.07 -3.55
CA HIS A 133 -5.00 9.45 -3.81
C HIS A 133 -3.77 9.58 -4.71
N GLN A 134 -3.12 8.46 -5.07
CA GLN A 134 -1.91 8.46 -5.89
C GLN A 134 -1.96 7.33 -6.92
N LYS A 135 -2.56 7.63 -8.08
CA LYS A 135 -2.75 6.67 -9.17
C LYS A 135 -1.46 6.15 -9.81
N ASP A 136 -0.34 6.85 -9.64
CA ASP A 136 0.96 6.49 -10.27
C ASP A 136 1.87 5.62 -9.41
N LEU A 137 1.43 5.14 -8.25
CA LEU A 137 2.28 4.42 -7.30
C LEU A 137 2.03 2.91 -7.22
N SER A 138 1.31 2.33 -8.17
CA SER A 138 1.33 0.88 -8.33
C SER A 138 2.76 0.42 -8.63
N LYS A 139 3.33 -0.39 -7.74
CA LYS A 139 4.68 -0.93 -7.94
C LYS A 139 4.59 -2.36 -8.44
N GLU A 140 5.31 -2.63 -9.51
CA GLU A 140 5.54 -3.96 -10.01
C GLU A 140 6.76 -4.57 -9.33
N PHE A 141 6.58 -5.77 -8.81
CA PHE A 141 7.63 -6.57 -8.18
C PHE A 141 7.82 -7.85 -8.97
N LYS A 142 9.06 -8.17 -9.29
CA LYS A 142 9.42 -9.36 -10.04
C LYS A 142 10.43 -10.18 -9.27
N THR A 143 10.22 -11.49 -9.20
CA THR A 143 11.19 -12.42 -8.66
C THR A 143 11.39 -13.60 -9.61
N VAL A 144 12.60 -14.14 -9.61
CA VAL A 144 12.97 -15.29 -10.44
C VAL A 144 13.48 -16.40 -9.53
N ILE A 145 12.94 -17.58 -9.69
CA ILE A 145 13.30 -18.76 -8.91
C ILE A 145 13.77 -19.84 -9.88
N TYR A 146 15.00 -20.34 -9.70
CA TYR A 146 15.51 -21.48 -10.43
C TYR A 146 15.18 -22.75 -9.67
N ILE A 147 14.58 -23.71 -10.36
CA ILE A 147 14.20 -25.01 -9.81
C ILE A 147 15.36 -25.94 -10.01
N ARG A 148 15.85 -26.52 -8.93
CA ARG A 148 16.87 -27.59 -9.01
C ARG A 148 16.16 -28.95 -8.91
N LYS A 149 16.39 -29.81 -9.90
CA LYS A 149 16.06 -31.23 -9.80
C LYS A 149 16.98 -31.95 -8.85
#